data_9f3a64981647fa64dc8b1f4e80304111
#
_entry.id   9f3a64981647fa64dc8b1f4e80304111
#
_cell.length_a   1.000
_cell.length_b   1.000
_cell.length_c   1.000
_cell.angle_alpha   90.00
_cell.angle_beta   90.00
_cell.angle_gamma   90.00
#
_symmetry.space_group_name_H-M   'P 1'
#
loop_
_entity.id
_entity.type
_entity.pdbx_description
1 polymer ?
#
loop_
_entity_poly.entity_id
_entity_poly.type
_entity_poly.pdbx_seq_one_letter_code
_entity_poly.pdbx_strand_id
1 'polypeptide(L)'
;MIERILERTTRLFLSAGFAKTNTDEIAKHIGISKRTLYRYYDAKEKLISAVFDFIKDKIKSQHEAIIADKSKSPSQRLREILFIVSELGSKMGKPFARDIQNLRPDLYSMMQEYRRERMRRLADLIREGQEIGEFRKDINRELTIDILVAALDGIINPTYLTQTNHSIASAFESIFNMFLQGIECRSENIPLTNPQALPLDPHSGIFLFQVMHFDDYEEKEPDSIAPLLTKENKKKSTWLMNAN
;
A
#
# COMPACT_ATOMS: atom_id res chain seq x y z
N MET A 1 14.93 -23.71 16.06
CA MET A 1 14.28 -23.10 17.24
C MET A 1 14.02 -21.60 17.02
N ILE A 2 14.98 -20.80 16.64
CA ILE A 2 14.84 -19.34 16.37
C ILE A 2 13.72 -19.10 15.34
N GLU A 3 13.78 -19.76 14.20
CA GLU A 3 12.77 -19.61 13.15
C GLU A 3 11.35 -19.91 13.66
N ARG A 4 11.17 -20.96 14.43
CA ARG A 4 9.87 -21.29 15.06
C ARG A 4 9.38 -20.19 16.01
N ILE A 5 10.30 -19.58 16.78
CA ILE A 5 10.00 -18.46 17.66
C ILE A 5 9.52 -17.28 16.80
N LEU A 6 10.29 -16.90 15.79
CA LEU A 6 9.96 -15.76 14.93
C LEU A 6 8.64 -15.98 14.16
N GLU A 7 8.45 -17.17 13.58
CA GLU A 7 7.25 -17.47 12.81
C GLU A 7 5.97 -17.41 13.66
N ARG A 8 5.97 -18.00 14.86
CA ARG A 8 4.81 -17.97 15.75
C ARG A 8 4.58 -16.59 16.34
N THR A 9 5.65 -15.87 16.70
CA THR A 9 5.54 -14.48 17.17
C THR A 9 5.03 -13.55 16.07
N THR A 10 5.47 -13.75 14.83
CA THR A 10 4.95 -13.00 13.67
C THR A 10 3.44 -13.13 13.54
N ARG A 11 2.92 -14.36 13.59
CA ARG A 11 1.46 -14.59 13.50
C ARG A 11 0.70 -13.88 14.63
N LEU A 12 1.23 -13.98 15.85
CA LEU A 12 0.63 -13.33 17.02
C LEU A 12 0.64 -11.80 16.88
N PHE A 13 1.77 -11.22 16.50
CA PHE A 13 1.90 -9.76 16.37
C PHE A 13 1.05 -9.22 15.23
N LEU A 14 1.04 -9.88 14.08
CA LEU A 14 0.21 -9.46 12.95
C LEU A 14 -1.28 -9.42 13.30
N SER A 15 -1.78 -10.40 14.07
CA SER A 15 -3.20 -10.46 14.42
C SER A 15 -3.58 -9.57 15.61
N ALA A 16 -2.81 -9.63 16.69
CA ALA A 16 -3.15 -9.01 17.99
C ALA A 16 -2.42 -7.69 18.26
N GLY A 17 -1.41 -7.34 17.46
CA GLY A 17 -0.48 -6.27 17.78
C GLY A 17 0.59 -6.71 18.76
N PHE A 18 1.57 -5.85 19.00
CA PHE A 18 2.66 -6.15 19.93
C PHE A 18 2.64 -5.27 21.20
N ALA A 19 1.88 -4.17 21.22
CA ALA A 19 1.83 -3.28 22.38
C ALA A 19 1.30 -3.98 23.64
N LYS A 20 0.13 -4.58 23.50
CA LYS A 20 -0.58 -5.23 24.61
C LYS A 20 -0.13 -6.66 24.89
N THR A 21 0.62 -7.28 24.02
CA THR A 21 1.11 -8.66 24.16
C THR A 21 2.33 -8.69 25.07
N ASN A 22 2.26 -9.36 26.20
CA ASN A 22 3.39 -9.51 27.12
C ASN A 22 4.25 -10.75 26.81
N THR A 23 5.45 -10.84 27.39
CA THR A 23 6.40 -11.92 27.11
C THR A 23 5.92 -13.30 27.59
N ASP A 24 5.06 -13.34 28.62
CA ASP A 24 4.46 -14.58 29.11
C ASP A 24 3.44 -15.13 28.10
N GLU A 25 2.62 -14.26 27.55
CA GLU A 25 1.67 -14.59 26.47
C GLU A 25 2.38 -15.06 25.23
N ILE A 26 3.49 -14.37 24.83
CA ILE A 26 4.31 -14.76 23.70
C ILE A 26 4.89 -16.17 23.93
N ALA A 27 5.53 -16.42 25.07
CA ALA A 27 6.14 -17.69 25.41
C ALA A 27 5.10 -18.83 25.39
N LYS A 28 3.91 -18.59 26.00
CA LYS A 28 2.78 -19.52 25.99
C LYS A 28 2.29 -19.81 24.55
N HIS A 29 2.15 -18.79 23.72
CA HIS A 29 1.69 -18.93 22.33
C HIS A 29 2.70 -19.75 21.49
N ILE A 30 3.99 -19.57 21.73
CA ILE A 30 5.05 -20.31 21.05
C ILE A 30 5.17 -21.75 21.59
N GLY A 31 4.73 -22.00 22.82
CA GLY A 31 4.86 -23.27 23.54
C GLY A 31 6.28 -23.47 24.09
N ILE A 32 6.86 -22.44 24.70
CA ILE A 32 8.15 -22.48 25.38
C ILE A 32 8.04 -21.77 26.74
N SER A 33 9.03 -22.00 27.64
CA SER A 33 9.11 -21.24 28.86
C SER A 33 9.58 -19.80 28.62
N LYS A 34 9.15 -18.86 29.47
CA LYS A 34 9.63 -17.47 29.48
C LYS A 34 11.17 -17.42 29.55
N ARG A 35 11.78 -18.26 30.40
CA ARG A 35 13.25 -18.39 30.50
C ARG A 35 13.89 -18.78 29.15
N THR A 36 13.24 -19.67 28.41
CA THR A 36 13.71 -20.08 27.10
C THR A 36 13.61 -18.93 26.11
N LEU A 37 12.53 -18.15 26.14
CA LEU A 37 12.36 -16.97 25.28
C LEU A 37 13.47 -15.93 25.54
N TYR A 38 13.70 -15.60 26.82
CA TYR A 38 14.73 -14.64 27.22
C TYR A 38 16.16 -15.07 26.90
N ARG A 39 16.41 -16.37 26.77
CA ARG A 39 17.73 -16.88 26.31
C ARG A 39 18.01 -16.51 24.85
N TYR A 40 16.98 -16.36 24.02
CA TYR A 40 17.11 -15.96 22.61
C TYR A 40 16.95 -14.46 22.40
N TYR A 41 16.05 -13.84 23.15
CA TYR A 41 15.74 -12.41 23.08
C TYR A 41 15.64 -11.86 24.48
N ASP A 42 16.68 -11.16 24.93
CA ASP A 42 16.79 -10.60 26.29
C ASP A 42 15.82 -9.43 26.57
N ALA A 43 15.21 -8.87 25.52
CA ALA A 43 14.20 -7.82 25.60
C ALA A 43 13.10 -8.04 24.55
N LYS A 44 11.88 -7.59 24.86
CA LYS A 44 10.74 -7.64 23.92
C LYS A 44 11.01 -6.81 22.68
N GLU A 45 11.67 -5.67 22.81
CA GLU A 45 12.04 -4.76 21.74
C GLU A 45 12.95 -5.45 20.72
N LYS A 46 13.92 -6.26 21.18
CA LYS A 46 14.78 -7.06 20.29
C LYS A 46 14.00 -8.13 19.54
N LEU A 47 13.04 -8.78 20.22
CA LEU A 47 12.16 -9.73 19.57
C LEU A 47 11.28 -9.04 18.52
N ILE A 48 10.75 -7.86 18.81
CA ILE A 48 9.98 -7.07 17.84
C ILE A 48 10.83 -6.79 16.60
N SER A 49 12.03 -6.22 16.77
CA SER A 49 12.93 -5.94 15.64
C SER A 49 13.25 -7.20 14.82
N ALA A 50 13.57 -8.31 15.52
CA ALA A 50 13.86 -9.58 14.86
C ALA A 50 12.67 -10.15 14.07
N VAL A 51 11.44 -9.93 14.53
CA VAL A 51 10.22 -10.30 13.80
C VAL A 51 10.10 -9.50 12.51
N PHE A 52 10.41 -8.19 12.53
CA PHE A 52 10.36 -7.37 11.32
C PHE A 52 11.44 -7.77 10.32
N ASP A 53 12.66 -8.06 10.78
CA ASP A 53 13.73 -8.56 9.91
C ASP A 53 13.34 -9.91 9.30
N PHE A 54 12.75 -10.80 10.08
CA PHE A 54 12.25 -12.10 9.59
C PHE A 54 11.17 -11.95 8.52
N ILE A 55 10.20 -11.04 8.71
CA ILE A 55 9.17 -10.75 7.71
C ILE A 55 9.82 -10.23 6.42
N LYS A 56 10.75 -9.29 6.54
CA LYS A 56 11.47 -8.69 5.42
C LYS A 56 12.27 -9.73 4.62
N ASP A 57 13.03 -10.58 5.30
CA ASP A 57 13.83 -11.63 4.67
C ASP A 57 12.96 -12.67 3.98
N LYS A 58 11.83 -13.05 4.58
CA LYS A 58 10.88 -13.98 3.98
C LYS A 58 10.26 -13.42 2.70
N ILE A 59 9.82 -12.15 2.72
CA ILE A 59 9.29 -11.48 1.52
C ILE A 59 10.38 -11.41 0.44
N LYS A 60 11.62 -11.02 0.83
CA LYS A 60 12.74 -10.92 -0.09
C LYS A 60 13.00 -12.25 -0.79
N SER A 61 13.15 -13.32 -0.04
CA SER A 61 13.43 -14.67 -0.57
C SER A 61 12.33 -15.14 -1.52
N GLN A 62 11.04 -14.94 -1.17
CA GLN A 62 9.92 -15.34 -2.01
C GLN A 62 9.89 -14.51 -3.31
N HIS A 63 10.07 -13.20 -3.25
CA HIS A 63 10.09 -12.34 -4.44
C HIS A 63 11.24 -12.71 -5.38
N GLU A 64 12.45 -12.94 -4.84
CA GLU A 64 13.61 -13.32 -5.64
C GLU A 64 13.40 -14.66 -6.33
N ALA A 65 12.82 -15.63 -5.64
CA ALA A 65 12.50 -16.93 -6.23
C ALA A 65 11.50 -16.81 -7.40
N ILE A 66 10.44 -15.99 -7.23
CA ILE A 66 9.45 -15.76 -8.29
C ILE A 66 10.06 -15.00 -9.47
N ILE A 67 10.84 -13.95 -9.23
CA ILE A 67 11.49 -13.17 -10.31
C ILE A 67 12.45 -14.06 -11.11
N ALA A 68 13.14 -14.99 -10.46
CA ALA A 68 14.07 -15.92 -11.10
C ALA A 68 13.39 -17.05 -11.88
N ASP A 69 12.13 -17.35 -11.59
CA ASP A 69 11.38 -18.44 -12.24
C ASP A 69 10.98 -18.07 -13.68
N LYS A 70 11.87 -18.32 -14.62
CA LYS A 70 11.64 -18.05 -16.05
C LYS A 70 10.74 -19.08 -16.74
N SER A 71 10.24 -20.10 -16.02
CA SER A 71 9.19 -21.00 -16.55
C SER A 71 7.82 -20.31 -16.59
N LYS A 72 7.65 -19.22 -15.85
CA LYS A 72 6.43 -18.41 -15.78
C LYS A 72 6.57 -17.13 -16.59
N SER A 73 5.47 -16.69 -17.18
CA SER A 73 5.43 -15.43 -17.89
C SER A 73 5.59 -14.22 -16.94
N PRO A 74 5.99 -13.03 -17.43
CA PRO A 74 6.07 -11.82 -16.63
C PRO A 74 4.78 -11.49 -15.88
N SER A 75 3.62 -11.66 -16.54
CA SER A 75 2.30 -11.44 -15.93
C SER A 75 2.05 -12.42 -14.79
N GLN A 76 2.35 -13.72 -14.96
CA GLN A 76 2.20 -14.71 -13.92
C GLN A 76 3.08 -14.39 -12.70
N ARG A 77 4.36 -14.05 -12.93
CA ARG A 77 5.31 -13.67 -11.85
C ARG A 77 4.84 -12.43 -11.11
N LEU A 78 4.36 -11.41 -11.85
CA LEU A 78 3.84 -10.19 -11.24
C LEU A 78 2.61 -10.48 -10.36
N ARG A 79 1.66 -11.26 -10.84
CA ARG A 79 0.47 -11.67 -10.08
C ARG A 79 0.83 -12.42 -8.81
N GLU A 80 1.78 -13.35 -8.85
CA GLU A 80 2.24 -14.09 -7.67
C GLU A 80 2.89 -13.18 -6.62
N ILE A 81 3.70 -12.21 -7.05
CA ILE A 81 4.30 -11.24 -6.13
C ILE A 81 3.23 -10.39 -5.45
N LEU A 82 2.27 -9.87 -6.21
CA LEU A 82 1.17 -9.08 -5.67
C LEU A 82 0.28 -9.92 -4.73
N PHE A 83 0.07 -11.21 -5.06
CA PHE A 83 -0.66 -12.14 -4.20
C PHE A 83 0.03 -12.33 -2.84
N ILE A 84 1.36 -12.55 -2.81
CA ILE A 84 2.11 -12.68 -1.54
C ILE A 84 1.97 -11.43 -0.68
N VAL A 85 2.04 -10.25 -1.29
CA VAL A 85 1.86 -8.97 -0.57
C VAL A 85 0.45 -8.84 0.00
N SER A 86 -0.57 -9.23 -0.78
CA SER A 86 -1.97 -9.24 -0.34
C SER A 86 -2.19 -10.23 0.82
N GLU A 87 -1.64 -11.44 0.71
CA GLU A 87 -1.71 -12.48 1.76
C GLU A 87 -1.07 -12.01 3.09
N LEU A 88 0.05 -11.30 3.02
CA LEU A 88 0.64 -10.71 4.21
C LEU A 88 -0.26 -9.60 4.77
N GLY A 89 -0.75 -8.72 3.91
CA GLY A 89 -1.64 -7.63 4.27
C GLY A 89 -2.94 -8.12 4.92
N SER A 90 -3.52 -9.22 4.41
CA SER A 90 -4.75 -9.81 4.97
C SER A 90 -4.59 -10.32 6.41
N LYS A 91 -3.37 -10.67 6.80
CA LYS A 91 -3.02 -11.13 8.16
C LYS A 91 -2.76 -9.98 9.13
N MET A 92 -2.61 -8.74 8.63
CA MET A 92 -2.40 -7.57 9.46
C MET A 92 -3.70 -7.06 10.06
N GLY A 93 -3.85 -7.21 11.38
CA GLY A 93 -4.95 -6.63 12.13
C GLY A 93 -4.75 -5.13 12.40
N LYS A 94 -5.85 -4.42 12.63
CA LYS A 94 -5.82 -3.00 13.04
C LYS A 94 -4.90 -2.73 14.26
N PRO A 95 -4.83 -3.63 15.30
CA PRO A 95 -3.91 -3.43 16.42
C PRO A 95 -2.45 -3.35 15.99
N PHE A 96 -2.00 -4.26 15.10
CA PHE A 96 -0.63 -4.25 14.60
C PHE A 96 -0.31 -2.97 13.82
N ALA A 97 -1.22 -2.58 12.90
CA ALA A 97 -1.04 -1.38 12.10
C ALA A 97 -0.92 -0.11 12.98
N ARG A 98 -1.75 -0.01 14.03
CA ARG A 98 -1.67 1.07 15.02
C ARG A 98 -0.38 1.03 15.83
N ASP A 99 0.01 -0.14 16.32
CA ASP A 99 1.17 -0.29 17.19
C ASP A 99 2.47 0.06 16.45
N ILE A 100 2.62 -0.35 15.19
CA ILE A 100 3.81 -0.02 14.41
C ILE A 100 3.92 1.48 14.16
N GLN A 101 2.82 2.14 13.80
CA GLN A 101 2.84 3.57 13.51
C GLN A 101 3.13 4.41 14.76
N ASN A 102 2.51 4.08 15.88
CA ASN A 102 2.54 4.93 17.08
C ASN A 102 3.71 4.61 18.01
N LEU A 103 4.16 3.37 18.07
CA LEU A 103 5.17 2.94 19.03
C LEU A 103 6.53 2.64 18.40
N ARG A 104 6.55 2.34 17.11
CA ARG A 104 7.78 2.04 16.38
C ARG A 104 7.77 2.71 15.01
N PRO A 105 7.72 4.07 14.97
CA PRO A 105 7.75 4.82 13.71
C PRO A 105 9.03 4.56 12.90
N ASP A 106 10.13 4.19 13.57
CA ASP A 106 11.37 3.73 12.96
C ASP A 106 11.15 2.49 12.08
N LEU A 107 10.49 1.46 12.63
CA LEU A 107 10.14 0.24 11.88
C LEU A 107 9.08 0.50 10.81
N TYR A 108 8.14 1.40 11.05
CA TYR A 108 7.15 1.79 10.06
C TYR A 108 7.81 2.43 8.84
N SER A 109 8.70 3.40 9.04
CA SER A 109 9.45 4.06 7.97
C SER A 109 10.34 3.07 7.20
N MET A 110 11.04 2.19 7.93
CA MET A 110 11.86 1.13 7.32
C MET A 110 11.01 0.19 6.44
N MET A 111 9.83 -0.21 6.88
CA MET A 111 8.93 -1.08 6.11
C MET A 111 8.37 -0.37 4.87
N GLN A 112 8.06 0.92 4.97
CA GLN A 112 7.64 1.70 3.80
C GLN A 112 8.75 1.80 2.77
N GLU A 113 9.99 2.13 3.18
CA GLU A 113 11.14 2.22 2.28
C GLU A 113 11.43 0.88 1.61
N TYR A 114 11.44 -0.21 2.40
CA TYR A 114 11.60 -1.56 1.89
C TYR A 114 10.53 -1.92 0.84
N ARG A 115 9.26 -1.57 1.11
CA ARG A 115 8.17 -1.78 0.15
C ARG A 115 8.40 -1.01 -1.15
N ARG A 116 8.78 0.27 -1.07
CA ARG A 116 9.07 1.10 -2.25
C ARG A 116 10.20 0.50 -3.08
N GLU A 117 11.31 0.13 -2.44
CA GLU A 117 12.43 -0.50 -3.13
C GLU A 117 12.01 -1.79 -3.84
N ARG A 118 11.25 -2.65 -3.15
CA ARG A 118 10.79 -3.93 -3.74
C ARG A 118 9.82 -3.71 -4.90
N MET A 119 8.90 -2.75 -4.78
CA MET A 119 7.97 -2.43 -5.87
C MET A 119 8.69 -1.88 -7.10
N ARG A 120 9.70 -1.01 -6.93
CA ARG A 120 10.47 -0.51 -8.07
C ARG A 120 11.13 -1.61 -8.89
N ARG A 121 11.54 -2.72 -8.27
CA ARG A 121 12.08 -3.88 -9.00
C ARG A 121 11.06 -4.56 -9.92
N LEU A 122 9.77 -4.32 -9.71
CA LEU A 122 8.72 -4.85 -10.60
C LEU A 122 8.69 -4.14 -11.96
N ALA A 123 9.31 -2.97 -12.09
CA ALA A 123 9.44 -2.28 -13.38
C ALA A 123 10.16 -3.15 -14.42
N ASP A 124 11.12 -3.99 -14.00
CA ASP A 124 11.79 -4.93 -14.89
C ASP A 124 10.84 -6.04 -15.40
N LEU A 125 9.93 -6.53 -14.55
CA LEU A 125 8.90 -7.49 -14.99
C LEU A 125 7.91 -6.84 -15.97
N ILE A 126 7.55 -5.57 -15.76
CA ILE A 126 6.70 -4.83 -16.69
C ILE A 126 7.41 -4.68 -18.03
N ARG A 127 8.71 -4.35 -18.03
CA ARG A 127 9.52 -4.27 -19.24
C ARG A 127 9.55 -5.61 -19.99
N GLU A 128 9.85 -6.71 -19.30
CA GLU A 128 9.83 -8.05 -19.90
C GLU A 128 8.47 -8.36 -20.55
N GLY A 129 7.37 -8.03 -19.85
CA GLY A 129 6.01 -8.24 -20.37
C GLY A 129 5.65 -7.32 -21.54
N GLN A 130 6.17 -6.09 -21.58
CA GLN A 130 6.01 -5.18 -22.73
C GLN A 130 6.73 -5.71 -23.97
N GLU A 131 7.92 -6.29 -23.79
CA GLU A 131 8.72 -6.87 -24.89
C GLU A 131 7.98 -8.03 -25.57
N ILE A 132 7.29 -8.87 -24.81
CA ILE A 132 6.53 -10.03 -25.35
C ILE A 132 5.04 -9.74 -25.58
N GLY A 133 4.56 -8.52 -25.30
CA GLY A 133 3.20 -8.09 -25.59
C GLY A 133 2.15 -8.50 -24.54
N GLU A 134 2.53 -8.95 -23.35
CA GLU A 134 1.61 -9.19 -22.24
C GLU A 134 1.15 -7.88 -21.59
N PHE A 135 2.02 -6.88 -21.56
CA PHE A 135 1.71 -5.56 -21.00
C PHE A 135 1.72 -4.48 -22.07
N ARG A 136 0.91 -3.46 -21.87
CA ARG A 136 0.74 -2.30 -22.73
C ARG A 136 2.07 -1.56 -22.91
N LYS A 137 2.45 -1.25 -24.16
CA LYS A 137 3.69 -0.53 -24.50
C LYS A 137 3.56 0.98 -24.37
N ASP A 138 2.34 1.49 -24.31
CA ASP A 138 2.04 2.94 -24.19
C ASP A 138 2.13 3.48 -22.75
N ILE A 139 2.36 2.62 -21.75
CA ILE A 139 2.53 3.03 -20.37
C ILE A 139 4.00 3.20 -20.00
N ASN A 140 4.31 4.22 -19.21
CA ASN A 140 5.61 4.39 -18.58
C ASN A 140 5.69 3.47 -17.36
N ARG A 141 6.59 2.48 -17.37
CA ARG A 141 6.69 1.45 -16.34
C ARG A 141 7.08 1.98 -14.96
N GLU A 142 7.99 2.97 -14.91
CA GLU A 142 8.46 3.59 -13.68
C GLU A 142 7.31 4.36 -13.03
N LEU A 143 6.63 5.22 -13.78
CA LEU A 143 5.46 5.97 -13.32
C LEU A 143 4.32 5.03 -12.90
N THR A 144 4.12 3.93 -13.62
CA THR A 144 3.11 2.93 -13.29
C THR A 144 3.37 2.30 -11.92
N ILE A 145 4.63 1.99 -11.61
CA ILE A 145 5.03 1.50 -10.27
C ILE A 145 4.89 2.59 -9.21
N ASP A 146 5.26 3.82 -9.51
CA ASP A 146 5.12 4.92 -8.55
C ASP A 146 3.65 5.19 -8.21
N ILE A 147 2.73 5.07 -9.18
CA ILE A 147 1.27 5.14 -8.95
C ILE A 147 0.82 3.99 -8.03
N LEU A 148 1.29 2.76 -8.26
CA LEU A 148 0.98 1.63 -7.40
C LEU A 148 1.46 1.87 -5.96
N VAL A 149 2.70 2.35 -5.80
CA VAL A 149 3.29 2.66 -4.48
C VAL A 149 2.49 3.77 -3.79
N ALA A 150 2.15 4.84 -4.50
CA ALA A 150 1.37 5.95 -3.97
C ALA A 150 -0.04 5.48 -3.51
N ALA A 151 -0.70 4.63 -4.29
CA ALA A 151 -1.99 4.04 -3.91
C ALA A 151 -1.86 3.18 -2.63
N LEU A 152 -0.81 2.36 -2.54
CA LEU A 152 -0.55 1.55 -1.35
C LEU A 152 -0.26 2.43 -0.13
N ASP A 153 0.57 3.45 -0.26
CA ASP A 153 0.91 4.37 0.84
C ASP A 153 -0.29 5.20 1.29
N GLY A 154 -1.14 5.63 0.36
CA GLY A 154 -2.33 6.44 0.65
C GLY A 154 -3.47 5.68 1.30
N ILE A 155 -3.66 4.39 0.95
CA ILE A 155 -4.79 3.59 1.40
C ILE A 155 -4.40 2.61 2.51
N ILE A 156 -3.21 1.99 2.40
CA ILE A 156 -2.72 1.04 3.39
C ILE A 156 -1.98 1.77 4.52
N ASN A 157 -2.67 2.69 5.17
CA ASN A 157 -2.15 3.33 6.36
C ASN A 157 -3.17 3.27 7.51
N PRO A 158 -2.71 3.20 8.77
CA PRO A 158 -3.59 3.04 9.92
C PRO A 158 -4.64 4.14 10.05
N THR A 159 -4.31 5.39 9.73
CA THR A 159 -5.24 6.52 9.81
C THR A 159 -6.42 6.32 8.86
N TYR A 160 -6.14 6.03 7.58
CA TYR A 160 -7.19 5.78 6.58
C TYR A 160 -8.06 4.57 6.98
N LEU A 161 -7.42 3.46 7.39
CA LEU A 161 -8.11 2.22 7.74
C LEU A 161 -8.97 2.33 9.01
N THR A 162 -8.66 3.25 9.92
CA THR A 162 -9.51 3.53 11.10
C THR A 162 -10.70 4.42 10.77
N GLN A 163 -10.57 5.28 9.76
CA GLN A 163 -11.62 6.21 9.33
C GLN A 163 -12.59 5.58 8.31
N THR A 164 -12.28 4.41 7.80
CA THR A 164 -13.10 3.72 6.80
C THR A 164 -13.51 2.33 7.28
N ASN A 165 -14.55 1.77 6.63
CA ASN A 165 -14.98 0.38 6.88
C ASN A 165 -14.23 -0.64 6.02
N HIS A 166 -13.23 -0.23 5.25
CA HIS A 166 -12.45 -1.14 4.43
C HIS A 166 -11.49 -1.99 5.27
N SER A 167 -11.35 -3.25 4.90
CA SER A 167 -10.29 -4.10 5.42
C SER A 167 -9.00 -3.88 4.63
N ILE A 168 -7.85 -4.20 5.26
CA ILE A 168 -6.56 -4.19 4.55
C ILE A 168 -6.63 -5.13 3.34
N ALA A 169 -7.24 -6.30 3.49
CA ALA A 169 -7.38 -7.28 2.41
C ALA A 169 -8.16 -6.72 1.22
N SER A 170 -9.34 -6.13 1.45
CA SER A 170 -10.16 -5.55 0.37
C SER A 170 -9.47 -4.37 -0.32
N ALA A 171 -8.68 -3.59 0.42
CA ALA A 171 -7.91 -2.49 -0.15
C ALA A 171 -6.79 -3.00 -1.08
N PHE A 172 -6.03 -4.02 -0.66
CA PHE A 172 -5.03 -4.66 -1.53
C PHE A 172 -5.67 -5.25 -2.78
N GLU A 173 -6.75 -6.02 -2.63
CA GLU A 173 -7.46 -6.63 -3.75
C GLU A 173 -7.91 -5.58 -4.78
N SER A 174 -8.52 -4.49 -4.33
CA SER A 174 -8.98 -3.41 -5.20
C SER A 174 -7.81 -2.73 -5.94
N ILE A 175 -6.75 -2.36 -5.22
CA ILE A 175 -5.58 -1.71 -5.81
C ILE A 175 -4.94 -2.62 -6.86
N PHE A 176 -4.72 -3.90 -6.53
CA PHE A 176 -4.02 -4.82 -7.44
C PHE A 176 -4.87 -5.19 -8.65
N ASN A 177 -6.19 -5.36 -8.49
CA ASN A 177 -7.08 -5.60 -9.62
C ASN A 177 -7.10 -4.40 -10.58
N MET A 178 -7.24 -3.18 -10.06
CA MET A 178 -7.18 -1.97 -10.89
C MET A 178 -5.83 -1.82 -11.60
N PHE A 179 -4.74 -2.08 -10.88
CA PHE A 179 -3.38 -2.01 -11.42
C PHE A 179 -3.18 -3.01 -12.56
N LEU A 180 -3.46 -4.29 -12.32
CA LEU A 180 -3.28 -5.36 -13.31
C LEU A 180 -4.15 -5.14 -14.54
N GLN A 181 -5.44 -4.81 -14.36
CA GLN A 181 -6.33 -4.51 -15.47
C GLN A 181 -5.91 -3.28 -16.27
N GLY A 182 -5.22 -2.33 -15.64
CA GLY A 182 -4.71 -1.12 -16.30
C GLY A 182 -3.46 -1.37 -17.16
N ILE A 183 -2.63 -2.34 -16.79
CA ILE A 183 -1.35 -2.59 -17.48
C ILE A 183 -1.39 -3.74 -18.48
N GLU A 184 -2.32 -4.68 -18.36
CA GLU A 184 -2.42 -5.83 -19.25
C GLU A 184 -2.98 -5.43 -20.63
N CYS A 185 -2.45 -6.07 -21.67
CA CYS A 185 -3.05 -5.98 -22.99
C CYS A 185 -4.42 -6.68 -22.97
N ARG A 186 -5.50 -5.94 -23.20
CA ARG A 186 -6.82 -6.52 -23.42
C ARG A 186 -6.86 -7.08 -24.83
N SER A 187 -7.50 -8.26 -24.98
CA SER A 187 -7.71 -8.89 -26.28
C SER A 187 -8.60 -8.05 -27.22
N GLU A 188 -9.27 -7.05 -26.69
CA GLU A 188 -10.02 -6.06 -27.45
C GLU A 188 -9.51 -4.67 -27.06
N ASN A 189 -8.87 -4.01 -28.03
CA ASN A 189 -8.66 -2.57 -28.00
C ASN A 189 -10.04 -1.90 -28.02
N ILE A 190 -10.62 -1.62 -26.85
CA ILE A 190 -11.59 -0.55 -26.77
C ILE A 190 -10.73 0.73 -26.84
N PRO A 191 -10.70 1.45 -27.96
CA PRO A 191 -10.03 2.73 -27.98
C PRO A 191 -10.69 3.56 -26.90
N LEU A 192 -9.91 4.21 -26.03
CA LEU A 192 -10.41 5.32 -25.24
C LEU A 192 -10.94 6.31 -26.27
N THR A 193 -12.24 6.24 -26.51
CA THR A 193 -12.93 7.06 -27.49
C THR A 193 -12.56 8.50 -27.24
N ASN A 194 -12.10 9.14 -28.30
CA ASN A 194 -11.85 10.57 -28.40
C ASN A 194 -12.81 11.34 -27.47
N PRO A 195 -12.33 12.17 -26.53
CA PRO A 195 -13.19 12.95 -25.61
C PRO A 195 -14.22 13.83 -26.33
N GLN A 196 -14.10 14.02 -27.65
CA GLN A 196 -15.04 14.76 -28.49
C GLN A 196 -16.32 13.97 -28.85
N ALA A 197 -16.43 12.67 -28.47
CA ALA A 197 -17.55 11.82 -28.88
C ALA A 197 -18.61 11.60 -27.79
N LEU A 198 -18.46 12.14 -26.60
CA LEU A 198 -19.53 12.13 -25.60
C LEU A 198 -20.37 13.40 -25.76
N PRO A 199 -21.67 13.31 -26.15
CA PRO A 199 -22.57 14.46 -26.04
C PRO A 199 -22.67 14.81 -24.56
N LEU A 200 -22.12 15.96 -24.19
CA LEU A 200 -22.27 16.52 -22.86
C LEU A 200 -23.75 16.85 -22.64
N ASP A 201 -24.46 16.02 -21.90
CA ASP A 201 -25.77 16.39 -21.38
C ASP A 201 -25.57 17.46 -20.31
N PRO A 202 -26.03 18.71 -20.52
CA PRO A 202 -25.83 19.80 -19.57
C PRO A 202 -26.50 19.55 -18.22
N HIS A 203 -27.37 18.54 -18.10
CA HIS A 203 -28.15 18.22 -16.91
C HIS A 203 -27.64 17.00 -16.13
N SER A 204 -26.57 16.34 -16.58
CA SER A 204 -26.08 15.09 -15.94
C SER A 204 -25.35 15.29 -14.62
N GLY A 205 -25.09 16.51 -14.18
CA GLY A 205 -24.47 16.80 -12.86
C GLY A 205 -23.03 16.29 -12.70
N ILE A 206 -22.40 15.77 -13.75
CA ILE A 206 -21.00 15.34 -13.72
C ILE A 206 -20.13 16.59 -13.91
N PHE A 207 -19.64 17.14 -12.82
CA PHE A 207 -18.58 18.13 -12.85
C PHE A 207 -17.30 17.45 -13.38
N LEU A 208 -17.03 17.62 -14.66
CA LEU A 208 -15.69 17.42 -15.20
C LEU A 208 -14.78 18.46 -14.53
N PHE A 209 -13.87 17.99 -13.66
CA PHE A 209 -12.71 18.78 -13.27
C PHE A 209 -11.93 19.09 -14.55
N GLN A 210 -12.19 20.27 -15.11
CA GLN A 210 -11.34 20.83 -16.13
C GLN A 210 -9.96 20.97 -15.50
N VAL A 211 -8.98 20.26 -16.05
CA VAL A 211 -7.58 20.41 -15.67
C VAL A 211 -7.23 21.88 -15.92
N MET A 212 -7.25 22.69 -14.87
CA MET A 212 -6.71 24.04 -14.92
C MET A 212 -5.21 23.91 -15.21
N HIS A 213 -4.76 24.46 -16.32
CA HIS A 213 -3.33 24.69 -16.55
C HIS A 213 -2.83 25.56 -15.40
N PHE A 214 -1.80 25.10 -14.72
CA PHE A 214 -1.19 25.77 -13.57
C PHE A 214 -0.44 27.05 -13.95
N ASP A 215 -0.34 27.35 -15.25
CA ASP A 215 0.43 28.49 -15.76
C ASP A 215 -0.31 29.84 -15.72
N ASP A 216 -1.61 29.85 -15.33
CA ASP A 216 -2.43 31.06 -15.31
C ASP A 216 -2.73 31.63 -13.90
N TYR A 217 -1.98 31.17 -12.88
CA TYR A 217 -2.10 31.77 -11.54
C TYR A 217 -1.23 33.00 -11.42
N GLU A 218 -1.69 34.15 -11.96
CA GLU A 218 -1.33 35.45 -11.40
C GLU A 218 -1.99 35.59 -10.03
N GLU A 219 -1.19 35.91 -9.02
CA GLU A 219 -1.64 36.28 -7.67
C GLU A 219 -2.73 37.35 -7.72
N LYS A 220 -3.99 36.98 -7.66
CA LYS A 220 -5.08 37.92 -7.38
C LYS A 220 -5.37 37.91 -5.88
N GLU A 221 -5.34 39.14 -5.32
CA GLU A 221 -5.64 39.40 -3.92
C GLU A 221 -6.91 38.72 -3.39
N PRO A 222 -6.98 38.43 -2.08
CA PRO A 222 -8.02 37.59 -1.46
C PRO A 222 -9.46 38.10 -1.55
N ASP A 223 -9.68 39.33 -1.96
CA ASP A 223 -11.02 39.95 -1.95
C ASP A 223 -11.93 39.54 -3.12
N SER A 224 -11.43 38.85 -4.13
CA SER A 224 -12.22 38.46 -5.31
C SER A 224 -13.02 37.15 -5.18
N ILE A 225 -12.85 36.43 -4.06
CA ILE A 225 -13.49 35.11 -3.87
C ILE A 225 -14.75 35.19 -2.97
N ALA A 226 -15.03 36.35 -2.38
CA ALA A 226 -16.13 36.54 -1.44
C ALA A 226 -17.55 36.30 -1.98
N PRO A 227 -17.87 36.43 -3.27
CA PRO A 227 -19.24 36.23 -3.76
C PRO A 227 -19.68 34.77 -3.94
N LEU A 228 -18.77 33.78 -3.87
CA LEU A 228 -19.07 32.40 -4.23
C LEU A 228 -19.35 31.45 -3.04
N LEU A 229 -19.26 31.97 -1.80
CA LEU A 229 -19.50 31.18 -0.61
C LEU A 229 -20.92 31.45 -0.06
N THR A 230 -21.83 30.51 -0.25
CA THR A 230 -23.11 30.52 0.46
C THR A 230 -22.90 30.31 1.96
N LYS A 231 -23.86 30.76 2.80
CA LYS A 231 -23.77 30.73 4.28
C LYS A 231 -23.49 29.31 4.86
N GLU A 232 -23.77 28.25 4.13
CA GLU A 232 -23.54 26.85 4.55
C GLU A 232 -22.07 26.41 4.44
N ASN A 233 -21.30 26.99 3.53
CA ASN A 233 -19.89 26.64 3.35
C ASN A 233 -18.94 27.36 4.31
N LYS A 234 -19.38 28.44 4.97
CA LYS A 234 -18.55 29.17 5.95
C LYS A 234 -18.17 28.34 7.19
N LYS A 235 -18.96 27.33 7.55
CA LYS A 235 -18.65 26.45 8.69
C LYS A 235 -17.59 25.38 8.37
N LYS A 236 -17.33 25.09 7.11
CA LYS A 236 -16.33 24.08 6.70
C LYS A 236 -14.94 24.68 6.41
N SER A 237 -14.83 25.95 6.08
CA SER A 237 -13.56 26.60 5.78
C SER A 237 -12.76 27.03 7.02
N THR A 238 -13.39 27.11 8.19
CA THR A 238 -12.71 27.47 9.45
C THR A 238 -11.80 26.34 9.97
N TRP A 239 -11.90 25.12 9.44
CA TRP A 239 -11.07 23.98 9.80
C TRP A 239 -9.71 23.93 9.07
N LEU A 240 -9.58 24.66 7.96
CA LEU A 240 -8.35 24.67 7.15
C LEU A 240 -7.36 25.78 7.52
N MET A 241 -7.79 26.76 8.32
CA MET A 241 -6.92 27.90 8.72
C MET A 241 -6.29 27.76 10.11
N ASN A 242 -6.60 26.71 10.88
CA ASN A 242 -6.04 26.50 12.23
C ASN A 242 -5.09 25.30 12.34
N ALA A 243 -4.47 24.87 11.23
CA ALA A 243 -3.42 23.86 11.22
C ALA A 243 -2.10 24.50 10.74
N ASN A 244 -1.56 25.37 11.58
CA ASN A 244 -0.14 25.73 11.61
C ASN A 244 0.37 25.47 13.02
#